data_b4cea3c16faff0d0a760834c55b29483
#
_entry.id   b4cea3c16faff0d0a760834c55b29483
#
_cell.length_a   1.000
_cell.length_b   1.000
_cell.length_c   1.000
_cell.angle_alpha   90.00
_cell.angle_beta   90.00
_cell.angle_gamma   90.00
#
_symmetry.space_group_name_H-M   'P 1'
#
loop_
_entity.id
_entity.type
_entity.pdbx_description
1 polymer ?
#
loop_
_entity_poly.entity_id
_entity_poly.type
_entity_poly.pdbx_seq_one_letter_code
_entity_poly.pdbx_strand_id
1 'polypeptide(L)'
;LMSSEAAMQYFNSYIQAAQAKETELKKSAGEKFLADNMNAEGVNVTPSGLQYKVLVPAEGKKPQAQDTVKVHYTGTLLDGTKFDSSVDRGEPIEFPLNQVIKGWTEGVQLMAVGSKYKFFIPYNLGYGEQGAGGVIPPFATLIFEVELLDIKPFKEPENFLKDIKPLKTK
;
A
#
# COMPACT_ATOMS: atom_id res chain seq x y z
N LEU A 1 -17.96 13.66 -45.50
CA LEU A 1 -18.25 12.39 -44.84
C LEU A 1 -16.96 11.76 -44.34
N MET A 2 -16.88 11.57 -43.02
CA MET A 2 -15.77 10.88 -42.40
C MET A 2 -15.74 9.42 -42.82
N SER A 3 -14.56 8.92 -43.17
CA SER A 3 -14.36 7.48 -43.33
C SER A 3 -14.54 6.78 -41.98
N SER A 4 -14.85 5.48 -42.02
CA SER A 4 -14.98 4.68 -40.79
C SER A 4 -13.73 4.73 -39.92
N GLU A 5 -12.55 4.76 -40.56
CA GLU A 5 -11.27 4.84 -39.85
C GLU A 5 -11.10 6.20 -39.17
N ALA A 6 -11.46 7.29 -39.84
CA ALA A 6 -11.38 8.63 -39.25
C ALA A 6 -12.33 8.78 -38.08
N ALA A 7 -13.53 8.20 -38.18
CA ALA A 7 -14.49 8.21 -37.08
C ALA A 7 -13.99 7.40 -35.89
N MET A 8 -13.35 6.24 -36.10
CA MET A 8 -12.77 5.45 -35.04
C MET A 8 -11.60 6.15 -34.37
N GLN A 9 -10.73 6.80 -35.15
CA GLN A 9 -9.60 7.56 -34.60
C GLN A 9 -10.09 8.75 -33.75
N TYR A 10 -11.11 9.44 -34.23
CA TYR A 10 -11.70 10.55 -33.48
C TYR A 10 -12.29 10.04 -32.14
N PHE A 11 -13.04 8.95 -32.22
CA PHE A 11 -13.68 8.34 -31.04
C PHE A 11 -12.64 7.86 -30.04
N ASN A 12 -11.59 7.19 -30.52
CA ASN A 12 -10.51 6.71 -29.65
C ASN A 12 -9.75 7.89 -29.00
N SER A 13 -9.49 8.95 -29.76
CA SER A 13 -8.85 10.14 -29.22
C SER A 13 -9.73 10.81 -28.14
N TYR A 14 -11.02 10.85 -28.36
CA TYR A 14 -11.97 11.41 -27.40
C TYR A 14 -11.98 10.58 -26.10
N ILE A 15 -12.02 9.25 -26.20
CA ILE A 15 -12.00 8.36 -25.05
C ILE A 15 -10.69 8.51 -24.28
N GLN A 16 -9.55 8.54 -24.97
CA GLN A 16 -8.25 8.71 -24.34
C GLN A 16 -8.16 10.05 -23.60
N ALA A 17 -8.64 11.12 -24.21
CA ALA A 17 -8.67 12.43 -23.56
C ALA A 17 -9.57 12.44 -22.33
N ALA A 18 -10.73 11.80 -22.39
CA ALA A 18 -11.65 11.69 -21.27
C ALA A 18 -11.04 10.87 -20.12
N GLN A 19 -10.38 9.76 -20.45
CA GLN A 19 -9.70 8.92 -19.45
C GLN A 19 -8.53 9.64 -18.80
N ALA A 20 -7.73 10.37 -19.60
CA ALA A 20 -6.63 11.15 -19.10
C ALA A 20 -7.10 12.25 -18.14
N LYS A 21 -8.20 12.91 -18.47
CA LYS A 21 -8.81 13.94 -17.62
C LYS A 21 -9.32 13.34 -16.32
N GLU A 22 -10.00 12.20 -16.39
CA GLU A 22 -10.50 11.50 -15.21
C GLU A 22 -9.34 11.06 -14.29
N THR A 23 -8.27 10.52 -14.88
CA THR A 23 -7.07 10.11 -14.16
C THR A 23 -6.42 11.32 -13.47
N GLU A 24 -6.30 12.44 -14.18
CA GLU A 24 -5.74 13.67 -13.61
C GLU A 24 -6.59 14.19 -12.45
N LEU A 25 -7.91 14.12 -12.57
CA LEU A 25 -8.82 14.54 -11.49
C LEU A 25 -8.66 13.66 -10.25
N LYS A 26 -8.49 12.36 -10.43
CA LYS A 26 -8.26 11.43 -9.31
C LYS A 26 -6.92 11.69 -8.65
N LYS A 27 -5.88 11.94 -9.44
CA LYS A 27 -4.56 12.28 -8.94
C LYS A 27 -4.62 13.56 -8.13
N SER A 28 -5.23 14.61 -8.67
CA SER A 28 -5.38 15.91 -8.00
C SER A 28 -6.21 15.79 -6.71
N ALA A 29 -7.28 15.00 -6.73
CA ALA A 29 -8.12 14.77 -5.56
C ALA A 29 -7.33 14.07 -4.45
N GLY A 30 -6.50 13.10 -4.80
CA GLY A 30 -5.64 12.41 -3.84
C GLY A 30 -4.59 13.32 -3.24
N GLU A 31 -3.93 14.13 -4.06
CA GLU A 31 -2.93 15.09 -3.60
C GLU A 31 -3.55 16.13 -2.66
N LYS A 32 -4.72 16.65 -3.01
CA LYS A 32 -5.45 17.59 -2.18
C LYS A 32 -5.87 16.96 -0.85
N PHE A 33 -6.40 15.74 -0.91
CA PHE A 33 -6.78 15.00 0.30
C PHE A 33 -5.58 14.86 1.25
N LEU A 34 -4.43 14.45 0.72
CA LEU A 34 -3.22 14.26 1.53
C LEU A 34 -2.69 15.57 2.09
N ALA A 35 -2.74 16.65 1.29
CA ALA A 35 -2.31 17.97 1.74
C ALA A 35 -3.17 18.48 2.90
N ASP A 36 -4.47 18.25 2.85
CA ASP A 36 -5.39 18.63 3.92
C ASP A 36 -5.24 17.69 5.13
N ASN A 37 -5.07 16.40 4.87
CA ASN A 37 -5.00 15.36 5.91
C ASN A 37 -3.75 15.48 6.78
N MET A 38 -2.65 15.96 6.23
CA MET A 38 -1.42 16.12 7.00
C MET A 38 -1.57 17.12 8.15
N ASN A 39 -2.54 18.01 8.05
CA ASN A 39 -2.86 18.99 9.10
C ASN A 39 -3.94 18.51 10.06
N ALA A 40 -4.51 17.32 9.82
CA ALA A 40 -5.55 16.77 10.69
C ALA A 40 -4.95 16.30 12.02
N GLU A 41 -5.77 16.36 13.07
CA GLU A 41 -5.34 15.96 14.40
C GLU A 41 -4.93 14.50 14.45
N GLY A 42 -3.77 14.22 15.01
CA GLY A 42 -3.26 12.86 15.19
C GLY A 42 -2.59 12.26 13.96
N VAL A 43 -2.53 12.98 12.85
CA VAL A 43 -1.88 12.50 11.63
C VAL A 43 -0.39 12.84 11.65
N ASN A 44 0.43 11.83 11.40
CA ASN A 44 1.88 11.96 11.28
C ASN A 44 2.27 11.72 9.82
N VAL A 45 3.35 12.39 9.40
CA VAL A 45 3.86 12.27 8.02
C VAL A 45 5.30 11.82 8.06
N THR A 46 5.63 10.80 7.27
CA THR A 46 7.02 10.33 7.14
C THR A 46 7.73 11.09 6.02
N PRO A 47 9.07 11.04 5.95
CA PRO A 47 9.80 11.70 4.86
C PRO A 47 9.43 11.23 3.46
N SER A 48 8.90 10.01 3.31
CA SER A 48 8.46 9.48 2.01
C SER A 48 7.10 10.04 1.56
N GLY A 49 6.37 10.72 2.47
CA GLY A 49 5.02 11.20 2.21
C GLY A 49 3.92 10.29 2.73
N LEU A 50 4.27 9.17 3.34
CA LEU A 50 3.30 8.30 3.98
C LEU A 50 2.68 9.03 5.18
N GLN A 51 1.37 9.01 5.28
CA GLN A 51 0.66 9.56 6.43
C GLN A 51 0.05 8.43 7.24
N TYR A 52 0.05 8.59 8.55
CA TYR A 52 -0.55 7.58 9.41
C TYR A 52 -1.13 8.19 10.68
N LYS A 53 -2.11 7.49 11.22
CA LYS A 53 -2.74 7.85 12.49
C LYS A 53 -2.77 6.62 13.38
N VAL A 54 -2.36 6.78 14.64
CA VAL A 54 -2.40 5.69 15.61
C VAL A 54 -3.83 5.60 16.16
N LEU A 55 -4.52 4.50 15.90
CA LEU A 55 -5.87 4.28 16.42
C LEU A 55 -5.83 3.58 17.77
N VAL A 56 -5.01 2.54 17.89
CA VAL A 56 -4.78 1.83 19.16
C VAL A 56 -3.28 1.72 19.35
N PRO A 57 -2.70 2.42 20.34
CA PRO A 57 -1.28 2.29 20.62
C PRO A 57 -0.99 0.96 21.33
N ALA A 58 0.21 0.45 21.13
CA ALA A 58 0.69 -0.74 21.85
C ALA A 58 2.19 -0.64 22.04
N GLU A 59 2.66 -1.24 23.10
CA GLU A 59 4.08 -1.39 23.36
C GLU A 59 4.45 -2.85 23.14
N GLY A 60 5.16 -3.12 22.07
CA GLY A 60 5.54 -4.46 21.72
C GLY A 60 6.64 -4.46 20.68
N LYS A 61 6.90 -5.63 20.15
CA LYS A 61 7.93 -5.80 19.13
C LYS A 61 7.45 -5.18 17.82
N LYS A 62 8.36 -4.50 17.13
CA LYS A 62 8.11 -3.93 15.80
C LYS A 62 8.77 -4.81 14.75
N PRO A 63 8.13 -4.99 13.58
CA PRO A 63 8.71 -5.84 12.54
C PRO A 63 9.80 -5.10 11.77
N GLN A 64 10.66 -5.88 11.15
CA GLN A 64 11.64 -5.39 10.17
C GLN A 64 11.15 -5.72 8.76
N ALA A 65 11.77 -5.10 7.76
CA ALA A 65 11.34 -5.26 6.37
C ALA A 65 11.38 -6.70 5.88
N GLN A 66 12.23 -7.53 6.44
CA GLN A 66 12.37 -8.94 6.05
C GLN A 66 11.40 -9.86 6.79
N ASP A 67 10.74 -9.36 7.82
CA ASP A 67 9.86 -10.20 8.64
C ASP A 67 8.51 -10.43 7.94
N THR A 68 7.85 -11.51 8.32
CA THR A 68 6.47 -11.79 7.93
C THR A 68 5.54 -11.27 9.02
N VAL A 69 4.53 -10.51 8.63
CA VAL A 69 3.58 -9.94 9.57
C VAL A 69 2.22 -10.60 9.41
N LYS A 70 1.53 -10.81 10.54
CA LYS A 70 0.16 -11.28 10.57
C LYS A 70 -0.73 -10.12 10.95
N VAL A 71 -1.68 -9.80 10.08
CA VAL A 71 -2.48 -8.59 10.21
C VAL A 71 -3.95 -8.84 9.87
N HIS A 72 -4.81 -8.04 10.49
CA HIS A 72 -6.15 -7.77 9.97
C HIS A 72 -6.13 -6.38 9.36
N TYR A 73 -6.76 -6.23 8.21
CA TYR A 73 -6.78 -4.94 7.54
C TYR A 73 -8.06 -4.73 6.74
N THR A 74 -8.38 -3.47 6.50
CA THR A 74 -9.43 -3.04 5.59
C THR A 74 -8.89 -1.91 4.75
N GLY A 75 -8.95 -2.07 3.42
CA GLY A 75 -8.50 -1.06 2.46
C GLY A 75 -9.67 -0.42 1.76
N THR A 76 -9.67 0.91 1.69
CA THR A 76 -10.69 1.70 1.02
C THR A 76 -10.05 2.75 0.12
N LEU A 77 -10.81 3.16 -0.90
CA LEU A 77 -10.50 4.31 -1.73
C LEU A 77 -11.01 5.59 -1.05
N LEU A 78 -10.67 6.75 -1.62
CA LEU A 78 -11.11 8.04 -1.07
C LEU A 78 -12.63 8.21 -1.03
N ASP A 79 -13.33 7.59 -1.97
CA ASP A 79 -14.79 7.63 -2.03
C ASP A 79 -15.47 6.67 -1.05
N GLY A 80 -14.68 5.93 -0.26
CA GLY A 80 -15.18 4.96 0.70
C GLY A 80 -15.37 3.56 0.15
N THR A 81 -15.10 3.33 -1.14
CA THR A 81 -15.21 2.01 -1.74
C THR A 81 -14.19 1.06 -1.12
N LYS A 82 -14.68 -0.01 -0.50
CA LYS A 82 -13.82 -1.04 0.08
C LYS A 82 -13.34 -1.97 -1.04
N PHE A 83 -12.02 -2.05 -1.23
CA PHE A 83 -11.46 -2.90 -2.28
C PHE A 83 -10.88 -4.21 -1.74
N ASP A 84 -10.58 -4.27 -0.44
CA ASP A 84 -10.08 -5.50 0.17
C ASP A 84 -10.24 -5.43 1.68
N SER A 85 -10.52 -6.59 2.33
CA SER A 85 -10.64 -6.66 3.78
C SER A 85 -10.47 -8.08 4.26
N SER A 86 -9.47 -8.31 5.12
CA SER A 86 -9.31 -9.58 5.82
C SER A 86 -10.38 -9.77 6.88
N VAL A 87 -10.87 -8.66 7.45
CA VAL A 87 -11.94 -8.69 8.47
C VAL A 87 -13.23 -9.26 7.86
N ASP A 88 -13.57 -8.84 6.64
CA ASP A 88 -14.76 -9.35 5.95
C ASP A 88 -14.64 -10.83 5.61
N ARG A 89 -13.42 -11.32 5.36
CA ARG A 89 -13.16 -12.75 5.13
C ARG A 89 -13.14 -13.56 6.41
N GLY A 90 -13.07 -12.91 7.58
CA GLY A 90 -13.06 -13.57 8.88
C GLY A 90 -11.73 -14.19 9.27
N GLU A 91 -10.67 -13.97 8.51
CA GLU A 91 -9.34 -14.55 8.77
C GLU A 91 -8.25 -13.53 8.58
N PRO A 92 -7.29 -13.44 9.51
CA PRO A 92 -6.11 -12.62 9.31
C PRO A 92 -5.23 -13.19 8.20
N ILE A 93 -4.35 -12.36 7.66
CA ILE A 93 -3.48 -12.76 6.57
C ILE A 93 -2.04 -12.49 6.94
N GLU A 94 -1.12 -13.31 6.43
CA GLU A 94 0.31 -13.17 6.63
C GLU A 94 0.98 -12.70 5.35
N PHE A 95 1.84 -11.69 5.47
CA PHE A 95 2.61 -11.17 4.34
C PHE A 95 4.07 -11.02 4.72
N PRO A 96 5.00 -11.42 3.81
CA PRO A 96 6.38 -10.92 3.91
C PRO A 96 6.35 -9.40 3.69
N LEU A 97 6.89 -8.64 4.63
CA LEU A 97 6.74 -7.19 4.62
C LEU A 97 7.46 -6.51 3.45
N ASN A 98 8.47 -7.15 2.90
CA ASN A 98 9.20 -6.64 1.73
C ASN A 98 8.54 -6.99 0.39
N GLN A 99 7.41 -7.69 0.39
CA GLN A 99 6.71 -8.11 -0.83
C GLN A 99 5.33 -7.44 -0.98
N VAL A 100 5.06 -6.43 -0.19
CA VAL A 100 3.83 -5.65 -0.25
C VAL A 100 4.12 -4.25 -0.80
N ILE A 101 3.08 -3.44 -0.99
CA ILE A 101 3.26 -2.06 -1.45
C ILE A 101 4.18 -1.28 -0.50
N LYS A 102 4.90 -0.30 -1.04
CA LYS A 102 5.91 0.45 -0.28
C LYS A 102 5.35 1.12 0.98
N GLY A 103 4.12 1.61 0.91
CA GLY A 103 3.46 2.22 2.05
C GLY A 103 3.29 1.27 3.22
N TRP A 104 2.98 0.01 2.93
CA TRP A 104 2.91 -1.03 3.95
C TRP A 104 4.28 -1.43 4.49
N THR A 105 5.25 -1.60 3.58
CA THR A 105 6.62 -1.96 3.99
C THR A 105 7.17 -0.94 4.97
N GLU A 106 6.97 0.34 4.71
CA GLU A 106 7.42 1.41 5.60
C GLU A 106 6.53 1.53 6.84
N GLY A 107 5.20 1.55 6.63
CA GLY A 107 4.25 1.87 7.70
C GLY A 107 4.15 0.80 8.76
N VAL A 108 4.10 -0.46 8.38
CA VAL A 108 3.95 -1.56 9.33
C VAL A 108 5.18 -1.70 10.22
N GLN A 109 6.35 -1.28 9.76
CA GLN A 109 7.56 -1.25 10.61
C GLN A 109 7.44 -0.24 11.77
N LEU A 110 6.53 0.71 11.68
CA LEU A 110 6.26 1.67 12.75
C LEU A 110 5.33 1.10 13.81
N MET A 111 4.61 0.01 13.50
CA MET A 111 3.62 -0.59 14.38
C MET A 111 4.26 -1.59 15.33
N ALA A 112 3.75 -1.60 16.57
CA ALA A 112 4.06 -2.67 17.51
C ALA A 112 2.95 -3.72 17.48
N VAL A 113 3.26 -4.96 17.88
CA VAL A 113 2.26 -6.02 17.99
C VAL A 113 1.15 -5.58 18.95
N GLY A 114 -0.10 -5.73 18.53
CA GLY A 114 -1.26 -5.29 19.27
C GLY A 114 -1.74 -3.89 18.93
N SER A 115 -1.01 -3.15 18.10
CA SER A 115 -1.40 -1.79 17.69
C SER A 115 -2.31 -1.82 16.47
N LYS A 116 -3.09 -0.76 16.33
CA LYS A 116 -3.92 -0.53 15.15
C LYS A 116 -3.65 0.87 14.62
N TYR A 117 -3.29 0.94 13.35
CA TYR A 117 -2.95 2.19 12.67
C TYR A 117 -3.84 2.37 11.46
N LYS A 118 -4.07 3.63 11.11
CA LYS A 118 -4.71 4.00 9.86
C LYS A 118 -3.65 4.65 8.98
N PHE A 119 -3.47 4.11 7.78
CA PHE A 119 -2.49 4.62 6.82
C PHE A 119 -3.20 5.31 5.67
N PHE A 120 -2.66 6.44 5.27
CA PHE A 120 -3.09 7.20 4.09
C PHE A 120 -1.93 7.14 3.11
N ILE A 121 -2.06 6.33 2.08
CA ILE A 121 -0.94 5.95 1.21
C ILE A 121 -1.08 6.68 -0.12
N PRO A 122 -0.13 7.59 -0.45
CA PRO A 122 -0.13 8.23 -1.76
C PRO A 122 0.13 7.20 -2.86
N TYR A 123 -0.30 7.49 -4.08
CA TYR A 123 -0.23 6.51 -5.16
C TYR A 123 1.18 5.96 -5.43
N ASN A 124 2.20 6.81 -5.27
CA ASN A 124 3.59 6.40 -5.50
C ASN A 124 4.11 5.38 -4.47
N LEU A 125 3.45 5.25 -3.34
CA LEU A 125 3.74 4.22 -2.31
C LEU A 125 2.71 3.08 -2.35
N GLY A 126 1.73 3.15 -3.23
CA GLY A 126 0.71 2.14 -3.45
C GLY A 126 0.86 1.47 -4.80
N TYR A 127 -0.20 1.50 -5.60
CA TYR A 127 -0.22 0.81 -6.89
C TYR A 127 0.15 1.71 -8.07
N GLY A 128 0.54 2.95 -7.81
CA GLY A 128 1.15 3.83 -8.80
C GLY A 128 0.22 4.29 -9.91
N GLU A 129 0.82 4.58 -11.06
CA GLU A 129 0.13 5.11 -12.22
C GLU A 129 -0.77 4.07 -12.92
N GLN A 130 -0.54 2.79 -12.67
CA GLN A 130 -1.28 1.72 -13.34
C GLN A 130 -2.47 1.22 -12.54
N GLY A 131 -2.49 1.42 -11.21
CA GLY A 131 -3.51 0.85 -10.37
C GLY A 131 -3.38 -0.67 -10.25
N ALA A 132 -4.45 -1.35 -9.89
CA ALA A 132 -4.43 -2.81 -9.71
C ALA A 132 -5.79 -3.41 -10.03
N GLY A 133 -5.78 -4.42 -10.91
CA GLY A 133 -6.86 -5.39 -11.08
C GLY A 133 -8.25 -4.86 -11.37
N GLY A 134 -8.41 -3.68 -11.96
CA GLY A 134 -9.72 -3.10 -12.25
C GLY A 134 -10.48 -2.59 -11.01
N VAL A 135 -9.98 -2.85 -9.81
CA VAL A 135 -10.59 -2.41 -8.55
C VAL A 135 -9.93 -1.13 -8.05
N ILE A 136 -8.61 -1.03 -8.20
CA ILE A 136 -7.84 0.14 -7.79
C ILE A 136 -7.48 0.93 -9.05
N PRO A 137 -8.05 2.15 -9.22
CA PRO A 137 -7.78 2.95 -10.41
C PRO A 137 -6.37 3.53 -10.40
N PRO A 138 -5.89 4.01 -11.57
CA PRO A 138 -4.62 4.72 -11.64
C PRO A 138 -4.59 5.92 -10.68
N PHE A 139 -3.43 6.18 -10.12
CA PHE A 139 -3.16 7.30 -9.20
C PHE A 139 -4.06 7.31 -7.94
N ALA A 140 -4.55 6.14 -7.53
CA ALA A 140 -5.41 6.05 -6.36
C ALA A 140 -4.64 6.27 -5.07
N THR A 141 -5.16 7.13 -4.21
CA THR A 141 -4.74 7.23 -2.82
C THR A 141 -5.49 6.18 -2.02
N LEU A 142 -4.78 5.41 -1.23
CA LEU A 142 -5.33 4.29 -0.50
C LEU A 142 -5.42 4.58 0.99
N ILE A 143 -6.49 4.13 1.61
CA ILE A 143 -6.68 4.23 3.06
C ILE A 143 -6.78 2.82 3.61
N PHE A 144 -5.86 2.48 4.53
CA PHE A 144 -5.84 1.17 5.19
C PHE A 144 -5.95 1.33 6.69
N GLU A 145 -6.85 0.57 7.30
CA GLU A 145 -6.81 0.33 8.74
C GLU A 145 -6.14 -1.03 8.93
N VAL A 146 -5.04 -1.05 9.68
CA VAL A 146 -4.22 -2.25 9.87
C VAL A 146 -4.04 -2.51 11.35
N GLU A 147 -4.34 -3.73 11.75
CA GLU A 147 -4.06 -4.22 13.11
C GLU A 147 -2.96 -5.27 13.01
N LEU A 148 -1.85 -5.04 13.72
CA LEU A 148 -0.71 -5.97 13.72
C LEU A 148 -0.92 -7.00 14.82
N LEU A 149 -1.13 -8.26 14.42
CA LEU A 149 -1.45 -9.34 15.34
C LEU A 149 -0.21 -10.10 15.79
N ASP A 150 0.73 -10.34 14.88
CA ASP A 150 1.93 -11.13 15.18
C ASP A 150 3.03 -10.83 14.16
N ILE A 151 4.25 -11.20 14.53
CA ILE A 151 5.43 -11.06 13.68
C ILE A 151 6.17 -12.41 13.68
N LYS A 152 6.45 -12.91 12.47
CA LYS A 152 7.34 -14.05 12.29
C LYS A 152 8.69 -13.52 11.84
N PRO A 153 9.71 -13.54 12.69
CA PRO A 153 11.03 -13.03 12.32
C PRO A 153 11.60 -13.77 11.14
N PHE A 154 12.28 -13.04 10.26
CA PHE A 154 13.03 -13.65 9.17
C PHE A 154 14.18 -14.46 9.77
N LYS A 155 14.22 -15.72 9.41
CA LYS A 155 15.37 -16.58 9.74
C LYS A 155 16.09 -16.87 8.44
N GLU A 156 17.35 -16.45 8.36
CA GLU A 156 18.20 -16.96 7.30
C GLU A 156 18.19 -18.48 7.37
N PRO A 157 18.15 -19.17 6.22
CA PRO A 157 18.23 -20.62 6.25
C PRO A 157 19.54 -21.03 6.96
N GLU A 158 19.40 -21.53 8.16
CA GLU A 158 20.54 -21.88 9.02
C GLU A 158 21.52 -22.84 8.35
N ASN A 159 21.04 -23.51 7.31
CA ASN A 159 21.86 -24.55 6.64
C ASN A 159 22.74 -24.01 5.52
N PHE A 160 22.51 -22.80 5.04
CA PHE A 160 23.25 -22.31 3.87
C PHE A 160 24.68 -21.91 4.22
N LEU A 161 24.89 -21.32 5.39
CA LEU A 161 26.23 -20.91 5.83
C LEU A 161 26.96 -21.97 6.61
N LYS A 162 26.25 -22.91 7.25
CA LYS A 162 26.87 -24.01 7.99
C LYS A 162 27.42 -25.11 7.10
N ASP A 163 26.86 -25.25 5.89
CA ASP A 163 27.33 -26.22 4.92
C ASP A 163 28.47 -25.70 4.03
N ILE A 164 28.77 -24.41 4.11
CA ILE A 164 29.95 -23.87 3.46
C ILE A 164 31.14 -24.10 4.37
N LYS A 165 31.80 -25.21 4.16
CA LYS A 165 33.08 -25.43 4.83
C LYS A 165 34.08 -24.39 4.32
N PRO A 166 34.72 -23.62 5.22
CA PRO A 166 35.77 -22.72 4.78
C PRO A 166 36.79 -23.48 3.99
N LEU A 167 37.11 -22.98 2.81
CA LEU A 167 38.18 -23.53 1.99
C LEU A 167 39.44 -23.60 2.84
N LYS A 168 39.87 -24.83 3.12
CA LYS A 168 41.17 -25.03 3.78
C LYS A 168 42.25 -24.54 2.83
N THR A 169 42.74 -23.35 3.08
CA THR A 169 43.99 -22.91 2.46
C THR A 169 45.10 -23.74 3.04
N LYS A 170 45.66 -24.58 2.22
CA LYS A 170 46.95 -25.12 2.53
C LYS A 170 48.01 -24.18 2.05
#